data_b8f440345668ee8fe999f370b8844fb1
#
_entry.id   b8f440345668ee8fe999f370b8844fb1
#
_cell.length_a   1.000
_cell.length_b   1.000
_cell.length_c   1.000
_cell.angle_alpha   90.00
_cell.angle_beta   90.00
_cell.angle_gamma   90.00
#
_symmetry.space_group_name_H-M   'P 1'
#
loop_
_entity.id
_entity.type
_entity.pdbx_description
1 polymer ?
#
loop_
_entity_poly.entity_id
_entity_poly.type
_entity_poly.pdbx_seq_one_letter_code
_entity_poly.pdbx_strand_id
1 'polypeptide(L)'
;MPKKHRIIIAVSAPLIALAVFLLRDWLVSMVVRYGSCYFNLLTGYYCCGCGNTRSVNALLHGNIMLSLRNNIAIPFLALLLAGLYIENMFCIFSREVRIIPRKWQIWTAVGVFFGIYYIARNFIPAIAPV
;
A
#
# COMPACT_ATOMS: atom_id res chain seq x y z
N MET A 1 17.77 -14.21 8.29
CA MET A 1 18.28 -12.86 8.62
C MET A 1 18.84 -12.86 10.04
N PRO A 2 20.01 -12.23 10.33
CA PRO A 2 20.56 -12.13 11.68
C PRO A 2 19.63 -11.34 12.60
N LYS A 3 19.59 -11.73 13.90
CA LYS A 3 18.71 -11.11 14.90
C LYS A 3 18.85 -9.58 14.99
N LYS A 4 20.05 -9.05 14.77
CA LYS A 4 20.33 -7.61 14.78
C LYS A 4 19.47 -6.84 13.75
N HIS A 5 19.33 -7.34 12.52
CA HIS A 5 18.53 -6.67 11.47
C HIS A 5 17.03 -6.70 11.80
N ARG A 6 16.55 -7.78 12.42
CA ARG A 6 15.16 -7.89 12.86
C ARG A 6 14.81 -6.87 13.94
N ILE A 7 15.72 -6.65 14.88
CA ILE A 7 15.54 -5.65 15.95
C ILE A 7 15.56 -4.23 15.35
N ILE A 8 16.44 -3.96 14.41
CA ILE A 8 16.49 -2.65 13.71
C ILE A 8 15.14 -2.38 13.02
N ILE A 9 14.62 -3.36 12.26
CA ILE A 9 13.32 -3.22 11.58
C ILE A 9 12.19 -3.04 12.61
N ALA A 10 12.23 -3.78 13.72
CA ALA A 10 11.23 -3.70 14.78
C ALA A 10 11.12 -2.30 15.41
N VAL A 11 12.24 -1.62 15.53
CA VAL A 11 12.29 -0.26 16.13
C VAL A 11 12.08 0.82 15.07
N SER A 12 12.70 0.67 13.89
CA SER A 12 12.61 1.70 12.84
C SER A 12 11.24 1.78 12.18
N ALA A 13 10.55 0.65 11.99
CA ALA A 13 9.26 0.65 11.31
C ALA A 13 8.18 1.49 12.04
N PRO A 14 7.95 1.34 13.36
CA PRO A 14 6.99 2.18 14.07
C PRO A 14 7.41 3.66 14.13
N LEU A 15 8.71 3.96 14.21
CA LEU A 15 9.21 5.33 14.17
C LEU A 15 8.94 5.99 12.81
N ILE A 16 9.18 5.27 11.72
CA ILE A 16 8.87 5.75 10.35
C ILE A 16 7.36 5.92 10.20
N ALA A 17 6.56 4.95 10.66
CA ALA A 17 5.10 5.03 10.60
C ALA A 17 4.57 6.25 11.37
N LEU A 18 5.11 6.51 12.57
CA LEU A 18 4.76 7.68 13.37
C LEU A 18 5.16 8.99 12.66
N ALA A 19 6.37 9.05 12.10
CA ALA A 19 6.83 10.22 11.34
C ALA A 19 5.93 10.50 10.12
N VAL A 20 5.58 9.46 9.35
CA VAL A 20 4.65 9.57 8.22
C VAL A 20 3.27 10.04 8.69
N PHE A 21 2.76 9.53 9.81
CA PHE A 21 1.48 9.94 10.37
C PHE A 21 1.48 11.40 10.83
N LEU A 22 2.53 11.87 11.48
CA LEU A 22 2.67 13.26 11.94
C LEU A 22 2.84 14.25 10.77
N LEU A 23 3.57 13.82 9.73
CA LEU A 23 3.86 14.66 8.56
C LEU A 23 2.88 14.45 7.40
N ARG A 24 1.79 13.68 7.62
CA ARG A 24 0.85 13.26 6.56
C ARG A 24 0.35 14.41 5.70
N ASP A 25 -0.11 15.49 6.33
CA ASP A 25 -0.74 16.61 5.62
C ASP A 25 0.27 17.37 4.77
N TRP A 26 1.50 17.53 5.28
CA TRP A 26 2.61 18.11 4.54
C TRP A 26 3.05 17.24 3.37
N LEU A 27 3.22 15.92 3.59
CA LEU A 27 3.58 14.97 2.55
C LEU A 27 2.53 14.91 1.44
N VAL A 28 1.24 14.85 1.82
CA VAL A 28 0.14 14.83 0.86
C VAL A 28 0.10 16.13 0.05
N SER A 29 0.27 17.29 0.69
CA SER A 29 0.27 18.58 0.00
C SER A 29 1.41 18.69 -1.04
N MET A 30 2.59 18.18 -0.70
CA MET A 30 3.73 18.11 -1.62
C MET A 30 3.44 17.21 -2.81
N VAL A 31 2.95 15.99 -2.57
CA VAL A 31 2.66 15.05 -3.65
C VAL A 31 1.52 15.56 -4.55
N VAL A 32 0.49 16.18 -4.00
CA VAL A 32 -0.61 16.78 -4.79
C VAL A 32 -0.13 17.94 -5.64
N ARG A 33 0.77 18.77 -5.12
CA ARG A 33 1.34 19.92 -5.84
C ARG A 33 2.17 19.52 -7.07
N TYR A 34 2.89 18.40 -6.99
CA TYR A 34 3.77 17.90 -8.06
C TYR A 34 3.21 16.67 -8.79
N GLY A 35 2.10 16.11 -8.33
CA GLY A 35 1.61 14.78 -8.70
C GLY A 35 0.53 14.73 -9.79
N SER A 36 0.58 15.58 -10.81
CA SER A 36 -0.25 15.38 -12.01
C SER A 36 0.15 14.05 -12.67
N CYS A 37 -0.82 13.14 -12.85
CA CYS A 37 -0.54 11.90 -13.56
C CYS A 37 -0.33 12.20 -15.06
N TYR A 38 0.93 12.23 -15.46
CA TYR A 38 1.31 12.52 -16.84
C TYR A 38 0.70 11.52 -17.84
N PHE A 39 0.59 10.26 -17.43
CA PHE A 39 -0.05 9.22 -18.23
C PHE A 39 -1.55 9.50 -18.47
N ASN A 40 -2.26 9.94 -17.45
CA ASN A 40 -3.68 10.28 -17.56
C ASN A 40 -3.89 11.54 -18.42
N LEU A 41 -2.99 12.52 -18.32
CA LEU A 41 -3.03 13.74 -19.14
C LEU A 41 -2.82 13.43 -20.63
N LEU A 42 -1.96 12.47 -20.97
CA LEU A 42 -1.66 12.13 -22.36
C LEU A 42 -2.65 11.16 -22.97
N THR A 43 -3.15 10.18 -22.21
CA THR A 43 -3.93 9.06 -22.73
C THR A 43 -5.41 9.09 -22.33
N GLY A 44 -5.76 9.87 -21.31
CA GLY A 44 -7.08 9.85 -20.68
C GLY A 44 -7.34 8.63 -19.78
N TYR A 45 -6.43 7.64 -19.75
CA TYR A 45 -6.57 6.43 -18.96
C TYR A 45 -5.90 6.56 -17.57
N TYR A 46 -6.45 5.83 -16.59
CA TYR A 46 -5.87 5.76 -15.24
C TYR A 46 -4.72 4.75 -15.20
N CYS A 47 -3.54 5.20 -14.80
CA CYS A 47 -2.40 4.31 -14.55
C CYS A 47 -2.53 3.60 -13.18
N CYS A 48 -1.67 2.63 -12.90
CA CYS A 48 -1.65 1.92 -11.61
C CYS A 48 -1.38 2.84 -10.41
N GLY A 49 -0.73 3.99 -10.61
CA GLY A 49 -0.47 5.00 -9.59
C GLY A 49 -1.62 5.99 -9.36
N CYS A 50 -2.60 6.06 -10.28
CA CYS A 50 -3.72 6.98 -10.13
C CYS A 50 -4.56 6.64 -8.89
N GLY A 51 -4.81 7.66 -8.06
CA GLY A 51 -5.53 7.50 -6.81
C GLY A 51 -4.70 7.03 -5.62
N ASN A 52 -3.40 6.68 -5.79
CA ASN A 52 -2.54 6.23 -4.68
C ASN A 52 -2.48 7.26 -3.55
N THR A 53 -2.20 8.52 -3.85
CA THR A 53 -2.11 9.59 -2.85
C THR A 53 -3.42 9.78 -2.11
N ARG A 54 -4.55 9.78 -2.83
CA ARG A 54 -5.89 9.88 -2.24
C ARG A 54 -6.21 8.68 -1.37
N SER A 55 -5.83 7.47 -1.81
CA SER A 55 -6.01 6.23 -1.06
C SER A 55 -5.17 6.22 0.23
N VAL A 56 -3.90 6.63 0.16
CA VAL A 56 -3.03 6.76 1.33
C VAL A 56 -3.60 7.80 2.30
N ASN A 57 -3.99 8.97 1.80
CA ASN A 57 -4.58 10.02 2.63
C ASN A 57 -5.86 9.55 3.33
N ALA A 58 -6.76 8.88 2.60
CA ALA A 58 -7.98 8.31 3.19
C ALA A 58 -7.66 7.26 4.27
N LEU A 59 -6.65 6.40 4.03
CA LEU A 59 -6.23 5.39 4.99
C LEU A 59 -5.66 6.01 6.27
N LEU A 60 -4.83 7.05 6.14
CA LEU A 60 -4.25 7.78 7.29
C LEU A 60 -5.30 8.53 8.12
N HIS A 61 -6.44 8.89 7.52
CA HIS A 61 -7.59 9.45 8.23
C HIS A 61 -8.60 8.39 8.70
N GLY A 62 -8.26 7.10 8.59
CA GLY A 62 -9.12 5.99 9.05
C GLY A 62 -10.29 5.66 8.12
N ASN A 63 -10.38 6.29 6.95
CA ASN A 63 -11.47 6.03 6.01
C ASN A 63 -11.08 4.92 5.02
N ILE A 64 -11.22 3.65 5.48
CA ILE A 64 -10.83 2.46 4.72
C ILE A 64 -11.67 2.33 3.43
N MET A 65 -12.97 2.64 3.49
CA MET A 65 -13.86 2.53 2.33
C MET A 65 -13.44 3.47 1.21
N LEU A 66 -13.11 4.72 1.54
CA LEU A 66 -12.63 5.70 0.58
C LEU A 66 -11.25 5.31 0.03
N SER A 67 -10.39 4.72 0.87
CA SER A 67 -9.09 4.20 0.44
C SER A 67 -9.24 3.07 -0.59
N LEU A 68 -10.11 2.09 -0.33
CA LEU A 68 -10.43 1.00 -1.26
C LEU A 68 -10.98 1.52 -2.59
N ARG A 69 -11.87 2.50 -2.53
CA ARG A 69 -12.46 3.11 -3.74
C ARG A 69 -11.42 3.84 -4.60
N ASN A 70 -10.47 4.52 -3.98
CA ASN A 70 -9.41 5.22 -4.70
C ASN A 70 -8.38 4.27 -5.29
N ASN A 71 -7.86 3.32 -4.50
CA ASN A 71 -6.96 2.28 -4.99
C ASN A 71 -6.86 1.12 -4.00
N ILE A 72 -7.38 -0.05 -4.36
CA ILE A 72 -7.38 -1.25 -3.51
C ILE A 72 -5.96 -1.77 -3.20
N ALA A 73 -4.96 -1.44 -4.03
CA ALA A 73 -3.59 -1.88 -3.81
C ALA A 73 -2.97 -1.27 -2.54
N ILE A 74 -3.37 -0.06 -2.15
CA ILE A 74 -2.81 0.63 -0.97
C ILE A 74 -3.23 -0.05 0.34
N PRO A 75 -4.54 -0.29 0.62
CA PRO A 75 -4.93 -1.05 1.80
C PRO A 75 -4.37 -2.47 1.80
N PHE A 76 -4.30 -3.13 0.63
CA PHE A 76 -3.68 -4.44 0.50
C PHE A 76 -2.20 -4.42 0.86
N LEU A 77 -1.44 -3.44 0.37
CA LEU A 77 -0.03 -3.25 0.72
C LEU A 77 0.14 -2.97 2.22
N ALA A 78 -0.72 -2.16 2.82
CA ALA A 78 -0.70 -1.87 4.25
C ALA A 78 -0.91 -3.16 5.09
N LEU A 79 -1.85 -4.02 4.70
CA LEU A 79 -2.08 -5.32 5.34
C LEU A 79 -0.87 -6.26 5.19
N LEU A 80 -0.23 -6.29 4.01
CA LEU A 80 0.99 -7.07 3.80
C LEU A 80 2.14 -6.58 4.69
N LEU A 81 2.35 -5.27 4.78
CA LEU A 81 3.39 -4.69 5.63
C LEU A 81 3.12 -4.97 7.11
N ALA A 82 1.87 -4.87 7.55
CA ALA A 82 1.47 -5.24 8.90
C ALA A 82 1.74 -6.74 9.18
N GLY A 83 1.38 -7.62 8.25
CA GLY A 83 1.66 -9.06 8.36
C GLY A 83 3.14 -9.36 8.44
N LEU A 84 3.97 -8.74 7.60
CA LEU A 84 5.43 -8.88 7.64
C LEU A 84 6.02 -8.37 8.96
N TYR A 85 5.49 -7.25 9.47
CA TYR A 85 5.91 -6.70 10.76
C TYR A 85 5.59 -7.65 11.91
N ILE A 86 4.38 -8.23 11.92
CA ILE A 86 3.94 -9.22 12.91
C ILE A 86 4.82 -10.48 12.83
N GLU A 87 5.08 -11.01 11.63
CA GLU A 87 6.01 -12.15 11.43
C GLU A 87 7.40 -11.83 12.01
N ASN A 88 7.91 -10.62 11.76
CA ASN A 88 9.21 -10.20 12.27
C ASN A 88 9.23 -10.17 13.81
N MET A 89 8.15 -9.68 14.43
CA MET A 89 7.99 -9.64 15.89
C MET A 89 8.00 -11.06 16.49
N PHE A 90 7.20 -11.98 15.96
CA PHE A 90 7.16 -13.36 16.42
C PHE A 90 8.52 -14.06 16.27
N CYS A 91 9.23 -13.79 15.19
CA CYS A 91 10.57 -14.33 14.98
C CYS A 91 11.61 -13.83 15.98
N ILE A 92 11.48 -12.61 16.53
CA ILE A 92 12.35 -12.09 17.59
C ILE A 92 12.11 -12.89 18.88
N PHE A 93 10.86 -13.25 19.18
CA PHE A 93 10.46 -14.07 20.33
C PHE A 93 10.67 -15.58 20.12
N SER A 94 11.49 -15.99 19.13
CA SER A 94 11.82 -17.39 18.81
C SER A 94 10.63 -18.26 18.40
N ARG A 95 9.53 -17.66 17.96
CA ARG A 95 8.39 -18.36 17.35
C ARG A 95 8.35 -18.09 15.86
N GLU A 96 8.56 -19.12 15.04
CA GLU A 96 8.42 -19.03 13.59
C GLU A 96 6.94 -19.09 13.19
N VAL A 97 6.26 -17.95 13.21
CA VAL A 97 4.92 -17.81 12.64
C VAL A 97 5.03 -17.30 11.21
N ARG A 98 4.42 -18.00 10.26
CA ARG A 98 4.40 -17.63 8.85
C ARG A 98 2.96 -17.24 8.48
N ILE A 99 2.68 -15.95 8.45
CA ILE A 99 1.36 -15.39 8.11
C ILE A 99 1.26 -15.25 6.59
N ILE A 100 2.34 -14.81 5.95
CA ILE A 100 2.33 -14.54 4.51
C ILE A 100 2.79 -15.79 3.73
N PRO A 101 1.94 -16.29 2.82
CA PRO A 101 2.29 -17.45 2.01
C PRO A 101 3.43 -17.11 1.04
N ARG A 102 4.47 -17.94 1.01
CA ARG A 102 5.65 -17.75 0.13
C ARG A 102 5.57 -18.57 -1.16
N LYS A 103 4.41 -19.15 -1.46
CA LYS A 103 4.22 -19.92 -2.70
C LYS A 103 4.14 -18.95 -3.89
N TRP A 104 4.97 -19.18 -4.91
CA TRP A 104 4.99 -18.39 -6.14
C TRP A 104 3.61 -18.28 -6.81
N GLN A 105 2.86 -19.37 -6.81
CA GLN A 105 1.52 -19.44 -7.40
C GLN A 105 0.55 -18.41 -6.83
N ILE A 106 0.62 -18.12 -5.52
CA ILE A 106 -0.24 -17.14 -4.85
C ILE A 106 0.12 -15.73 -5.32
N TRP A 107 1.40 -15.41 -5.41
CA TRP A 107 1.87 -14.11 -5.86
C TRP A 107 1.58 -13.86 -7.34
N THR A 108 1.65 -14.92 -8.16
CA THR A 108 1.23 -14.85 -9.57
C THR A 108 -0.27 -14.57 -9.67
N ALA A 109 -1.11 -15.27 -8.89
CA ALA A 109 -2.55 -15.02 -8.85
C ALA A 109 -2.89 -13.60 -8.39
N VAL A 110 -2.20 -13.08 -7.36
CA VAL A 110 -2.33 -11.69 -6.90
C VAL A 110 -1.93 -10.71 -8.01
N GLY A 111 -0.85 -10.96 -8.72
CA GLY A 111 -0.40 -10.13 -9.84
C GLY A 111 -1.42 -10.09 -10.98
N VAL A 112 -1.97 -11.25 -11.36
CA VAL A 112 -3.04 -11.34 -12.37
C VAL A 112 -4.29 -10.60 -11.91
N PHE A 113 -4.70 -10.76 -10.66
CA PHE A 113 -5.84 -10.04 -10.08
C PHE A 113 -5.68 -8.53 -10.19
N PHE A 114 -4.52 -7.99 -9.78
CA PHE A 114 -4.24 -6.56 -9.88
C PHE A 114 -4.15 -6.09 -11.35
N GLY A 115 -3.61 -6.92 -12.24
CA GLY A 115 -3.59 -6.61 -13.68
C GLY A 115 -5.01 -6.44 -14.24
N ILE A 116 -5.89 -7.40 -13.96
CA ILE A 116 -7.30 -7.33 -14.36
C ILE A 116 -7.99 -6.13 -13.71
N TYR A 117 -7.77 -5.88 -12.42
CA TYR A 117 -8.33 -4.74 -11.72
C TYR A 117 -7.92 -3.40 -12.35
N TYR A 118 -6.64 -3.21 -12.68
CA TYR A 118 -6.17 -1.96 -13.31
C TYR A 118 -6.69 -1.75 -14.72
N ILE A 119 -6.96 -2.82 -15.46
CA ILE A 119 -7.64 -2.73 -16.77
C ILE A 119 -9.12 -2.39 -16.54
N ALA A 120 -9.81 -3.14 -15.70
CA ALA A 120 -11.25 -2.97 -15.46
C ALA A 120 -11.63 -1.58 -14.97
N ARG A 121 -10.78 -0.94 -14.10
CA ARG A 121 -11.04 0.40 -13.57
C ARG A 121 -11.06 1.52 -14.63
N ASN A 122 -10.52 1.27 -15.83
CA ASN A 122 -10.59 2.21 -16.93
C ASN A 122 -11.92 2.14 -17.69
N PHE A 123 -12.64 1.02 -17.55
CA PHE A 123 -13.91 0.78 -18.26
C PHE A 123 -15.14 0.90 -17.33
N ILE A 124 -14.94 0.75 -16.01
CA ILE A 124 -16.01 0.75 -15.03
C ILE A 124 -15.93 2.01 -14.15
N PRO A 125 -16.79 3.03 -14.37
CA PRO A 125 -16.77 4.29 -13.60
C PRO A 125 -16.94 4.09 -12.08
N ALA A 126 -17.62 3.00 -11.67
CA ALA A 126 -17.85 2.73 -10.25
C ALA A 126 -16.57 2.44 -9.44
N ILE A 127 -15.50 1.94 -10.10
CA ILE A 127 -14.20 1.64 -9.50
C ILE A 127 -13.10 2.61 -9.93
N ALA A 128 -13.44 3.63 -10.70
CA ALA A 128 -12.53 4.70 -11.04
C ALA A 128 -12.19 5.54 -9.79
N PRO A 129 -10.97 6.09 -9.69
CA PRO A 129 -10.57 6.92 -8.56
C PRO A 129 -11.40 8.21 -8.52
N VAL A 130 -11.85 8.59 -7.34
CA VAL A 130 -12.68 9.79 -7.09
C VAL A 130 -11.80 10.97 -6.72
#